data_28a14e3b97465107e3a3645e0d2ad804
#
_entry.id   28a14e3b97465107e3a3645e0d2ad804
#
_cell.length_a   1.000
_cell.length_b   1.000
_cell.length_c   1.000
_cell.angle_alpha   90.00
_cell.angle_beta   90.00
_cell.angle_gamma   90.00
#
_symmetry.space_group_name_H-M   'P 1'
#
loop_
_entity.id
_entity.type
_entity.pdbx_description
1 polymer ?
#
loop_
_entity_poly.entity_id
_entity_poly.type
_entity_poly.pdbx_seq_one_letter_code
_entity_poly.pdbx_strand_id
1 'polypeptide(L)'
;LQVQNIRIGDTPITDFDDVQIETREGRNTDAALTLFPDSVEQESLSINYTEATSFTRTAPTGADELSVDITFPQGLFFITNSGSRTSSSVTFKIEFREVGSVTWLDPTFTAATSNHTSGSSITITAATNSAVRHGYRWSVASRGDYEVRVTRVSALTGSTRRGEAMAWTALRSITDEDPINFEYPLARTALIIKATDQLNRVVDELNADVSSYVTSYTGTPGTWSEAVSSNPADLFRHVLQ
;
A
#
# COMPACT_ATOMS: atom_id res chain seq x y z
N LEU A 1 5.21 18.81 -22.61
CA LEU A 1 5.68 19.61 -21.49
C LEU A 1 6.82 18.92 -20.77
N GLN A 2 7.82 19.65 -20.35
CA GLN A 2 8.88 19.15 -19.47
C GLN A 2 8.58 19.57 -18.04
N VAL A 3 8.54 18.61 -17.11
CA VAL A 3 8.36 18.86 -15.68
C VAL A 3 9.71 18.65 -14.98
N GLN A 4 10.17 19.67 -14.26
CA GLN A 4 11.47 19.68 -13.59
C GLN A 4 11.36 20.29 -12.19
N ASN A 5 12.40 20.12 -11.38
CA ASN A 5 12.52 20.76 -10.08
C ASN A 5 11.28 20.57 -9.19
N ILE A 6 10.77 19.35 -9.13
CA ILE A 6 9.63 19.02 -8.27
C ILE A 6 10.04 19.22 -6.81
N ARG A 7 9.21 19.92 -6.02
CA ARG A 7 9.48 20.29 -4.62
C ARG A 7 8.21 20.11 -3.78
N ILE A 8 8.42 19.95 -2.49
CA ILE A 8 7.40 20.10 -1.46
C ILE A 8 7.77 21.33 -0.64
N GLY A 9 6.96 22.39 -0.74
CA GLY A 9 7.36 23.71 -0.29
C GLY A 9 8.63 24.17 -1.03
N ASP A 10 9.66 24.55 -0.28
CA ASP A 10 10.96 24.96 -0.82
C ASP A 10 11.97 23.81 -0.96
N THR A 11 11.65 22.60 -0.45
CA THR A 11 12.56 21.46 -0.41
C THR A 11 12.44 20.60 -1.67
N PRO A 12 13.56 20.35 -2.39
CA PRO A 12 13.57 19.45 -3.53
C PRO A 12 13.05 18.06 -3.15
N ILE A 13 12.28 17.45 -4.04
CA ILE A 13 11.70 16.12 -3.79
C ILE A 13 12.78 15.03 -3.61
N THR A 14 13.97 15.26 -4.17
CA THR A 14 15.14 14.37 -4.04
C THR A 14 15.75 14.35 -2.64
N ASP A 15 15.43 15.31 -1.80
CA ASP A 15 15.94 15.41 -0.43
C ASP A 15 15.05 14.65 0.58
N PHE A 16 13.95 14.07 0.10
CA PHE A 16 13.08 13.19 0.88
C PHE A 16 13.45 11.73 0.68
N ASP A 17 13.46 10.97 1.76
CA ASP A 17 13.69 9.53 1.73
C ASP A 17 12.44 8.76 1.22
N ASP A 18 12.67 7.60 0.61
CA ASP A 18 11.62 6.69 0.14
C ASP A 18 10.57 7.36 -0.78
N VAL A 19 11.03 8.18 -1.73
CA VAL A 19 10.21 8.81 -2.76
C VAL A 19 10.42 8.12 -4.10
N GLN A 20 9.33 7.79 -4.78
CA GLN A 20 9.32 7.33 -6.17
C GLN A 20 8.58 8.35 -7.02
N ILE A 21 9.18 8.71 -8.17
CA ILE A 21 8.62 9.70 -9.09
C ILE A 21 8.62 9.12 -10.50
N GLU A 22 7.53 9.33 -11.20
CA GLU A 22 7.39 9.00 -12.60
C GLU A 22 6.73 10.16 -13.33
N THR A 23 7.34 10.65 -14.42
CA THR A 23 6.82 11.77 -15.22
C THR A 23 6.58 11.35 -16.66
N ARG A 24 5.59 11.95 -17.30
CA ARG A 24 5.30 11.87 -18.73
C ARG A 24 5.13 13.27 -19.28
N GLU A 25 5.71 13.51 -20.44
CA GLU A 25 5.77 14.85 -21.05
C GLU A 25 4.51 15.23 -21.82
N GLY A 26 3.56 14.31 -22.00
CA GLY A 26 2.36 14.51 -22.79
C GLY A 26 2.59 14.30 -24.29
N ARG A 27 3.42 13.31 -24.63
CA ARG A 27 3.63 12.88 -26.02
C ARG A 27 2.72 11.71 -26.38
N ASN A 28 2.34 11.60 -27.65
CA ASN A 28 1.57 10.45 -28.14
C ASN A 28 2.29 9.10 -27.94
N THR A 29 3.60 9.13 -27.75
CA THR A 29 4.46 7.96 -27.54
C THR A 29 4.72 7.65 -26.07
N ASP A 30 4.19 8.46 -25.15
CA ASP A 30 4.41 8.24 -23.73
C ASP A 30 3.72 6.94 -23.28
N ALA A 31 4.46 6.12 -22.57
CA ALA A 31 3.90 4.95 -21.91
C ALA A 31 2.97 5.37 -20.76
N ALA A 32 2.08 4.48 -20.35
CA ALA A 32 1.28 4.68 -19.14
C ALA A 32 2.19 4.85 -17.91
N LEU A 33 1.68 5.54 -16.87
CA LEU A 33 2.35 5.62 -15.59
C LEU A 33 2.25 4.25 -14.90
N THR A 34 3.34 3.80 -14.29
CA THR A 34 3.37 2.55 -13.51
C THR A 34 3.19 2.77 -12.02
N LEU A 35 3.46 3.99 -11.54
CA LEU A 35 3.18 4.41 -10.17
C LEU A 35 1.69 4.80 -10.05
N PHE A 36 0.83 3.79 -10.08
CA PHE A 36 -0.61 3.97 -9.93
C PHE A 36 -1.05 3.30 -8.62
N PRO A 37 -1.84 3.98 -7.78
CA PRO A 37 -2.30 3.36 -6.54
C PRO A 37 -3.35 2.29 -6.84
N ASP A 38 -3.19 1.14 -6.22
CA ASP A 38 -4.24 0.14 -6.17
C ASP A 38 -5.47 0.72 -5.46
N SER A 39 -6.65 0.28 -5.87
CA SER A 39 -7.88 0.58 -5.12
C SER A 39 -7.92 -0.30 -3.86
N VAL A 40 -8.11 0.30 -2.70
CA VAL A 40 -8.16 -0.42 -1.43
C VAL A 40 -9.48 -0.16 -0.74
N GLU A 41 -10.30 -1.20 -0.62
CA GLU A 41 -11.51 -1.17 0.18
C GLU A 41 -11.29 -1.87 1.52
N GLN A 42 -11.63 -1.21 2.63
CA GLN A 42 -11.44 -1.74 3.97
C GLN A 42 -12.75 -1.90 4.72
N GLU A 43 -12.96 -3.08 5.26
CA GLU A 43 -13.92 -3.33 6.33
C GLU A 43 -13.19 -3.27 7.69
N SER A 44 -13.58 -2.31 8.54
CA SER A 44 -13.09 -2.23 9.91
C SER A 44 -13.84 -3.21 10.79
N LEU A 45 -13.10 -4.09 11.45
CA LEU A 45 -13.63 -5.17 12.27
C LEU A 45 -13.33 -4.94 13.76
N SER A 46 -14.16 -5.55 14.62
CA SER A 46 -13.95 -5.58 16.06
C SER A 46 -14.18 -6.99 16.61
N ILE A 47 -13.63 -8.00 15.92
CA ILE A 47 -13.81 -9.41 16.28
C ILE A 47 -12.79 -9.79 17.33
N ASN A 48 -13.25 -9.94 18.58
CA ASN A 48 -12.40 -10.39 19.68
C ASN A 48 -12.52 -11.92 19.86
N TYR A 49 -11.39 -12.58 19.97
CA TYR A 49 -11.32 -14.02 20.20
C TYR A 49 -11.28 -14.28 21.71
N THR A 50 -12.42 -14.71 22.26
CA THR A 50 -12.59 -15.05 23.67
C THR A 50 -12.31 -16.52 23.95
N GLU A 51 -12.17 -17.32 22.91
CA GLU A 51 -11.86 -18.75 22.95
C GLU A 51 -11.20 -19.21 21.65
N ALA A 52 -10.78 -20.46 21.57
CA ALA A 52 -10.28 -21.07 20.32
C ALA A 52 -11.45 -21.30 19.37
N THR A 53 -11.72 -20.34 18.53
CA THR A 53 -12.86 -20.33 17.58
C THR A 53 -12.48 -19.70 16.25
N SER A 54 -13.37 -19.85 15.27
CA SER A 54 -13.22 -19.32 13.92
C SER A 54 -14.28 -18.26 13.62
N PHE A 55 -13.89 -17.21 12.95
CA PHE A 55 -14.80 -16.24 12.36
C PHE A 55 -14.52 -16.11 10.87
N THR A 56 -15.60 -16.00 10.09
CA THR A 56 -15.55 -15.80 8.64
C THR A 56 -16.17 -14.46 8.29
N ARG A 57 -15.55 -13.75 7.33
CA ARG A 57 -16.08 -12.52 6.71
C ARG A 57 -15.91 -12.61 5.21
N THR A 58 -16.86 -12.02 4.49
CA THR A 58 -16.72 -11.77 3.05
C THR A 58 -15.90 -10.50 2.90
N ALA A 59 -14.85 -10.55 2.09
CA ALA A 59 -14.08 -9.36 1.76
C ALA A 59 -14.89 -8.41 0.86
N PRO A 60 -14.59 -7.12 0.83
CA PRO A 60 -15.12 -6.22 -0.19
C PRO A 60 -14.91 -6.80 -1.59
N THR A 61 -15.76 -6.44 -2.55
CA THR A 61 -15.84 -7.09 -3.86
C THR A 61 -14.64 -6.82 -4.76
N GLY A 62 -14.32 -7.76 -5.66
CA GLY A 62 -13.38 -7.56 -6.76
C GLY A 62 -11.90 -7.58 -6.37
N ALA A 63 -11.51 -8.40 -5.40
CA ALA A 63 -10.14 -8.46 -4.93
C ALA A 63 -9.18 -9.16 -5.92
N ASP A 64 -8.00 -8.57 -6.16
CA ASP A 64 -6.80 -9.19 -6.70
C ASP A 64 -5.86 -9.62 -5.57
N GLU A 65 -5.93 -8.89 -4.43
CA GLU A 65 -5.23 -9.23 -3.22
C GLU A 65 -6.12 -9.03 -1.99
N LEU A 66 -5.81 -9.74 -0.95
CA LEU A 66 -6.48 -9.65 0.34
C LEU A 66 -5.51 -9.29 1.44
N SER A 67 -6.00 -8.57 2.45
CA SER A 67 -5.19 -8.24 3.63
C SER A 67 -5.99 -8.33 4.92
N VAL A 68 -5.36 -8.84 5.97
CA VAL A 68 -5.93 -9.02 7.31
C VAL A 68 -5.03 -8.37 8.34
N ASP A 69 -5.62 -7.59 9.26
CA ASP A 69 -4.90 -7.05 10.42
C ASP A 69 -5.32 -7.79 11.70
N ILE A 70 -4.32 -8.35 12.38
CA ILE A 70 -4.48 -8.98 13.68
C ILE A 70 -3.80 -8.12 14.74
N THR A 71 -4.52 -7.86 15.82
CA THR A 71 -4.05 -7.05 16.93
C THR A 71 -4.11 -7.85 18.24
N PHE A 72 -3.09 -7.71 19.05
CA PHE A 72 -3.03 -8.15 20.44
C PHE A 72 -3.08 -6.90 21.31
N PRO A 73 -4.27 -6.43 21.72
CA PRO A 73 -4.44 -5.08 22.26
C PRO A 73 -3.75 -4.86 23.60
N GLN A 74 -3.59 -5.92 24.38
CA GLN A 74 -2.90 -5.88 25.67
C GLN A 74 -1.44 -6.30 25.59
N GLY A 75 -0.93 -6.57 24.36
CA GLY A 75 0.35 -7.21 24.14
C GLY A 75 0.33 -8.71 24.42
N LEU A 76 1.52 -9.32 24.38
CA LEU A 76 1.73 -10.73 24.67
C LEU A 76 2.79 -10.85 25.76
N PHE A 77 2.41 -11.34 26.92
CA PHE A 77 3.30 -11.50 28.07
C PHE A 77 2.74 -12.49 29.09
N PHE A 78 3.61 -12.93 29.98
CA PHE A 78 3.25 -13.67 31.18
C PHE A 78 4.00 -13.10 32.38
N ILE A 79 3.31 -12.85 33.50
CA ILE A 79 3.92 -12.42 34.74
C ILE A 79 4.18 -13.63 35.63
N THR A 80 5.45 -13.88 35.93
CA THR A 80 5.89 -14.98 36.78
C THR A 80 5.50 -14.76 38.23
N ASN A 81 5.68 -15.77 39.09
CA ASN A 81 5.42 -15.64 40.54
C ASN A 81 6.35 -14.61 41.20
N SER A 82 7.55 -14.40 40.64
CA SER A 82 8.50 -13.37 41.09
C SER A 82 8.17 -11.96 40.57
N GLY A 83 7.08 -11.77 39.81
CA GLY A 83 6.70 -10.47 39.22
C GLY A 83 7.43 -10.14 37.91
N SER A 84 8.32 -10.99 37.43
CA SER A 84 9.05 -10.78 36.18
C SER A 84 8.15 -11.03 34.98
N ARG A 85 8.31 -10.19 33.92
CA ARG A 85 7.62 -10.38 32.66
C ARG A 85 8.43 -11.32 31.76
N THR A 86 7.73 -12.33 31.21
CA THR A 86 8.27 -13.27 30.22
C THR A 86 7.38 -13.28 28.99
N SER A 87 7.80 -14.00 27.93
CA SER A 87 7.05 -14.11 26.69
C SER A 87 5.77 -14.94 26.86
N SER A 88 4.78 -14.59 26.06
CA SER A 88 3.58 -15.37 25.78
C SER A 88 3.42 -15.51 24.28
N SER A 89 2.78 -16.61 23.85
CA SER A 89 2.56 -16.90 22.43
C SER A 89 1.08 -17.14 22.18
N VAL A 90 0.62 -16.68 21.02
CA VAL A 90 -0.71 -17.00 20.47
C VAL A 90 -0.52 -17.58 19.08
N THR A 91 -1.20 -18.70 18.83
CA THR A 91 -1.23 -19.38 17.51
C THR A 91 -2.60 -19.22 16.91
N PHE A 92 -2.63 -18.84 15.64
CA PHE A 92 -3.84 -18.71 14.84
C PHE A 92 -3.58 -19.11 13.39
N LYS A 93 -4.64 -19.17 12.60
CA LYS A 93 -4.65 -19.58 11.20
C LYS A 93 -5.48 -18.60 10.40
N ILE A 94 -5.04 -18.29 9.18
CA ILE A 94 -5.77 -17.50 8.19
C ILE A 94 -6.01 -18.39 6.99
N GLU A 95 -7.25 -18.46 6.53
CA GLU A 95 -7.65 -19.21 5.34
C GLU A 95 -8.56 -18.33 4.49
N PHE A 96 -8.59 -18.58 3.19
CA PHE A 96 -9.48 -17.88 2.27
C PHE A 96 -10.09 -18.86 1.27
N ARG A 97 -11.19 -18.46 0.63
CA ARG A 97 -11.81 -19.16 -0.48
C ARG A 97 -12.59 -18.18 -1.35
N GLU A 98 -12.78 -18.53 -2.61
CA GLU A 98 -13.73 -17.84 -3.47
C GLU A 98 -15.16 -18.07 -2.96
N VAL A 99 -16.02 -17.05 -3.06
CA VAL A 99 -17.41 -17.14 -2.64
C VAL A 99 -18.11 -18.24 -3.44
N GLY A 100 -18.77 -19.16 -2.73
CA GLY A 100 -19.40 -20.33 -3.32
C GLY A 100 -18.52 -21.58 -3.40
N SER A 101 -17.21 -21.46 -3.19
CA SER A 101 -16.31 -22.61 -3.08
C SER A 101 -16.48 -23.31 -1.73
N VAL A 102 -16.30 -24.63 -1.74
CA VAL A 102 -16.31 -25.44 -0.50
C VAL A 102 -14.90 -25.62 0.09
N THR A 103 -13.86 -25.32 -0.71
CA THR A 103 -12.46 -25.58 -0.34
C THR A 103 -11.82 -24.34 0.24
N TRP A 104 -11.27 -24.44 1.44
CA TRP A 104 -10.46 -23.42 2.07
C TRP A 104 -8.99 -23.60 1.68
N LEU A 105 -8.32 -22.50 1.37
CA LEU A 105 -6.92 -22.44 0.98
C LEU A 105 -6.12 -21.68 2.04
N ASP A 106 -4.88 -22.10 2.25
CA ASP A 106 -3.93 -21.35 3.07
C ASP A 106 -3.25 -20.26 2.21
N PRO A 107 -3.30 -18.99 2.59
CA PRO A 107 -2.60 -17.93 1.84
C PRO A 107 -1.09 -18.09 1.91
N THR A 108 -0.41 -17.70 0.83
CA THR A 108 1.02 -17.43 0.81
C THR A 108 1.22 -15.93 0.90
N PHE A 109 1.84 -15.45 1.98
CA PHE A 109 1.97 -14.02 2.22
C PHE A 109 3.01 -13.36 1.32
N THR A 110 2.68 -12.22 0.71
CA THR A 110 3.56 -11.46 -0.19
C THR A 110 4.50 -10.52 0.55
N ALA A 111 4.07 -10.00 1.70
CA ALA A 111 4.90 -9.19 2.59
C ALA A 111 4.75 -9.73 4.01
N ALA A 112 5.71 -10.52 4.44
CA ALA A 112 5.76 -10.97 5.83
C ALA A 112 6.29 -9.85 6.70
N THR A 113 5.41 -9.18 7.44
CA THR A 113 5.80 -8.32 8.58
C THR A 113 6.34 -9.15 9.75
N SER A 114 6.30 -10.45 9.63
CA SER A 114 6.85 -11.46 10.54
C SER A 114 7.34 -12.63 9.69
N ASN A 115 8.22 -13.47 10.21
CA ASN A 115 8.81 -14.63 9.52
C ASN A 115 7.80 -15.72 9.07
N HIS A 116 6.55 -15.35 8.86
CA HIS A 116 5.48 -16.26 8.43
C HIS A 116 5.24 -16.12 6.93
N THR A 117 5.33 -17.22 6.23
CA THR A 117 5.14 -17.29 4.76
C THR A 117 3.77 -17.84 4.37
N SER A 118 3.04 -18.45 5.31
CA SER A 118 1.74 -19.09 5.06
C SER A 118 0.76 -18.85 6.19
N GLY A 119 -0.53 -18.86 5.85
CA GLY A 119 -1.64 -18.76 6.79
C GLY A 119 -1.95 -20.01 7.61
N SER A 120 -1.35 -21.16 7.28
CA SER A 120 -1.72 -22.46 7.88
C SER A 120 -1.43 -22.57 9.39
N SER A 121 -0.39 -21.88 9.87
CA SER A 121 -0.06 -21.81 11.30
C SER A 121 0.83 -20.63 11.57
N ILE A 122 0.29 -19.63 12.25
CA ILE A 122 0.97 -18.38 12.58
C ILE A 122 1.09 -18.30 14.09
N THR A 123 2.32 -18.25 14.61
CA THR A 123 2.57 -18.09 16.03
C THR A 123 3.29 -16.80 16.32
N ILE A 124 2.66 -15.89 17.03
CA ILE A 124 3.24 -14.64 17.48
C ILE A 124 3.66 -14.79 18.94
N THR A 125 4.91 -14.43 19.21
CA THR A 125 5.52 -14.48 20.53
C THR A 125 6.08 -13.10 20.88
N ALA A 126 5.73 -12.57 22.05
CA ALA A 126 6.32 -11.34 22.55
C ALA A 126 6.36 -11.33 24.08
N ALA A 127 7.11 -10.39 24.66
CA ALA A 127 7.23 -10.16 26.11
C ALA A 127 6.89 -8.70 26.43
N THR A 128 5.80 -8.17 25.86
CA THR A 128 5.39 -6.77 25.97
C THR A 128 3.93 -6.64 26.39
N ASN A 129 3.63 -5.59 27.16
CA ASN A 129 2.27 -5.18 27.49
C ASN A 129 1.77 -4.01 26.61
N SER A 130 2.58 -3.59 25.63
CA SER A 130 2.14 -2.67 24.58
C SER A 130 1.42 -3.46 23.49
N ALA A 131 0.47 -2.84 22.83
CA ALA A 131 -0.26 -3.47 21.74
C ALA A 131 0.69 -3.95 20.62
N VAL A 132 0.50 -5.20 20.19
CA VAL A 132 1.24 -5.80 19.07
C VAL A 132 0.27 -5.92 17.90
N ARG A 133 0.71 -5.51 16.70
CA ARG A 133 -0.11 -5.54 15.48
C ARG A 133 0.68 -6.21 14.36
N HIS A 134 -0.03 -7.04 13.58
CA HIS A 134 0.51 -7.70 12.38
C HIS A 134 -0.48 -7.60 11.25
N GLY A 135 0.00 -7.18 10.07
CA GLY A 135 -0.73 -7.23 8.82
C GLY A 135 -0.27 -8.42 7.98
N TYR A 136 -1.19 -9.08 7.30
CA TYR A 136 -0.93 -10.18 6.39
C TYR A 136 -1.58 -9.86 5.06
N ARG A 137 -0.81 -9.93 3.97
CA ARG A 137 -1.27 -9.63 2.61
C ARG A 137 -0.88 -10.78 1.68
N TRP A 138 -1.77 -11.14 0.77
CA TRP A 138 -1.54 -12.17 -0.23
C TRP A 138 -2.35 -11.91 -1.50
N SER A 139 -1.84 -12.36 -2.65
CA SER A 139 -2.54 -12.29 -3.93
C SER A 139 -3.47 -13.49 -4.08
N VAL A 140 -4.55 -13.32 -4.82
CA VAL A 140 -5.48 -14.38 -5.20
C VAL A 140 -5.25 -14.80 -6.66
N ALA A 141 -5.75 -15.97 -7.04
CA ALA A 141 -5.49 -16.51 -8.37
C ALA A 141 -6.22 -15.77 -9.51
N SER A 142 -7.35 -15.17 -9.20
CA SER A 142 -8.17 -14.38 -10.13
C SER A 142 -8.94 -13.32 -9.38
N ARG A 143 -9.17 -12.17 -10.01
CA ARG A 143 -10.04 -11.12 -9.44
C ARG A 143 -11.43 -11.69 -9.16
N GLY A 144 -11.91 -11.51 -7.95
CA GLY A 144 -13.20 -12.06 -7.54
C GLY A 144 -13.61 -11.73 -6.14
N ASP A 145 -14.70 -12.36 -5.72
CA ASP A 145 -15.24 -12.20 -4.37
C ASP A 145 -14.75 -13.36 -3.50
N TYR A 146 -14.26 -13.02 -2.32
CA TYR A 146 -13.61 -13.97 -1.42
C TYR A 146 -14.18 -13.91 -0.01
N GLU A 147 -14.18 -15.07 0.64
CA GLU A 147 -14.37 -15.19 2.08
C GLU A 147 -13.03 -15.46 2.75
N VAL A 148 -12.79 -14.78 3.86
CA VAL A 148 -11.63 -14.97 4.71
C VAL A 148 -12.08 -15.52 6.06
N ARG A 149 -11.37 -16.53 6.54
CA ARG A 149 -11.59 -17.14 7.86
C ARG A 149 -10.33 -17.00 8.70
N VAL A 150 -10.48 -16.42 9.88
CA VAL A 150 -9.42 -16.39 10.88
C VAL A 150 -9.82 -17.26 12.05
N THR A 151 -8.95 -18.20 12.39
CA THR A 151 -9.16 -19.18 13.47
C THR A 151 -8.10 -19.01 14.54
N ARG A 152 -8.48 -18.70 15.76
CA ARG A 152 -7.57 -18.84 16.90
C ARG A 152 -7.41 -20.31 17.24
N VAL A 153 -6.17 -20.81 17.22
CA VAL A 153 -5.84 -22.22 17.48
C VAL A 153 -5.47 -22.44 18.94
N SER A 154 -4.65 -21.53 19.52
CA SER A 154 -4.26 -21.64 20.92
C SER A 154 -5.45 -21.32 21.85
N ALA A 155 -5.71 -22.23 22.79
CA ALA A 155 -6.71 -21.98 23.85
C ALA A 155 -6.30 -20.78 24.71
N LEU A 156 -7.30 -20.05 25.22
CA LEU A 156 -7.08 -19.05 26.25
C LEU A 156 -6.81 -19.76 27.58
N THR A 157 -5.82 -19.25 28.30
CA THR A 157 -5.48 -19.81 29.61
C THR A 157 -6.40 -19.29 30.73
N GLY A 158 -7.13 -18.19 30.46
CA GLY A 158 -7.96 -17.51 31.47
C GLY A 158 -7.17 -16.87 32.61
N SER A 159 -5.85 -16.81 32.50
CA SER A 159 -4.99 -16.27 33.51
C SER A 159 -4.96 -14.74 33.49
N THR A 160 -5.26 -14.09 34.59
CA THR A 160 -5.14 -12.63 34.75
C THR A 160 -3.69 -12.13 34.68
N ARG A 161 -2.71 -13.03 34.71
CA ARG A 161 -1.27 -12.75 34.64
C ARG A 161 -0.71 -12.85 33.21
N ARG A 162 -1.57 -13.12 32.24
CA ARG A 162 -1.16 -13.32 30.85
C ARG A 162 -1.89 -12.34 29.93
N GLY A 163 -1.11 -11.62 29.12
CA GLY A 163 -1.61 -10.95 27.93
C GLY A 163 -1.67 -11.94 26.78
N GLU A 164 -2.87 -12.27 26.29
CA GLU A 164 -3.09 -13.21 25.20
C GLU A 164 -4.38 -12.91 24.40
N ALA A 165 -4.99 -11.74 24.65
CA ALA A 165 -6.15 -11.30 23.89
C ALA A 165 -5.76 -11.08 22.44
N MET A 166 -6.60 -11.57 21.52
CA MET A 166 -6.44 -11.44 20.07
C MET A 166 -7.69 -10.82 19.47
N ALA A 167 -7.52 -9.90 18.54
CA ALA A 167 -8.60 -9.29 17.79
C ALA A 167 -8.26 -9.28 16.29
N TRP A 168 -9.27 -9.53 15.46
CA TRP A 168 -9.22 -9.26 14.02
C TRP A 168 -9.81 -7.88 13.78
N THR A 169 -8.98 -6.94 13.31
CA THR A 169 -9.31 -5.51 13.32
C THR A 169 -9.59 -4.93 11.95
N ALA A 170 -9.10 -5.54 10.88
CA ALA A 170 -9.43 -5.12 9.52
C ALA A 170 -9.35 -6.27 8.52
N LEU A 171 -10.21 -6.19 7.51
CA LEU A 171 -10.15 -6.98 6.28
C LEU A 171 -10.16 -6.01 5.11
N ARG A 172 -9.25 -6.21 4.14
CA ARG A 172 -9.15 -5.37 2.95
C ARG A 172 -9.17 -6.22 1.70
N SER A 173 -9.84 -5.70 0.68
CA SER A 173 -9.65 -6.05 -0.72
C SER A 173 -8.76 -5.01 -1.36
N ILE A 174 -7.84 -5.46 -2.17
CA ILE A 174 -6.95 -4.62 -2.96
C ILE A 174 -7.19 -5.03 -4.41
N THR A 175 -7.54 -4.05 -5.22
CA THR A 175 -7.79 -4.24 -6.64
C THR A 175 -6.68 -3.56 -7.42
N ASP A 176 -5.97 -4.31 -8.24
CA ASP A 176 -4.96 -3.76 -9.15
C ASP A 176 -5.69 -2.97 -10.23
N GLU A 177 -5.49 -1.67 -10.24
CA GLU A 177 -6.10 -0.80 -11.23
C GLU A 177 -5.17 -0.65 -12.42
N ASP A 178 -5.73 -0.76 -13.62
CA ASP A 178 -5.00 -0.42 -14.83
C ASP A 178 -4.69 1.08 -14.84
N PRO A 179 -3.46 1.47 -15.22
CA PRO A 179 -3.12 2.87 -15.34
C PRO A 179 -4.10 3.60 -16.24
N ILE A 180 -4.60 4.75 -15.79
CA ILE A 180 -5.53 5.56 -16.59
C ILE A 180 -4.84 5.96 -17.89
N ASN A 181 -5.37 5.46 -19.01
CA ASN A 181 -4.94 5.85 -20.33
C ASN A 181 -5.89 6.95 -20.83
N PHE A 182 -5.34 8.15 -21.05
CA PHE A 182 -6.12 9.26 -21.56
C PHE A 182 -6.19 9.20 -23.09
N GLU A 183 -7.35 9.53 -23.64
CA GLU A 183 -7.54 9.62 -25.10
C GLU A 183 -6.60 10.67 -25.74
N TYR A 184 -6.23 11.69 -24.98
CA TYR A 184 -5.33 12.75 -25.41
C TYR A 184 -4.02 12.71 -24.64
N PRO A 185 -2.88 13.06 -25.27
CA PRO A 185 -1.59 13.12 -24.58
C PRO A 185 -1.59 14.25 -23.54
N LEU A 186 -1.38 13.88 -22.27
CA LEU A 186 -1.29 14.81 -21.14
C LEU A 186 0.05 14.66 -20.43
N ALA A 187 0.65 15.78 -20.06
CA ALA A 187 1.76 15.75 -19.12
C ALA A 187 1.25 15.29 -17.75
N ARG A 188 1.92 14.28 -17.18
CA ARG A 188 1.48 13.63 -15.94
C ARG A 188 2.67 13.38 -15.04
N THR A 189 2.45 13.51 -13.74
CA THR A 189 3.43 13.15 -12.72
C THR A 189 2.75 12.26 -11.69
N ALA A 190 3.32 11.10 -11.41
CA ALA A 190 2.94 10.24 -10.32
C ALA A 190 4.01 10.27 -9.24
N LEU A 191 3.58 10.26 -7.99
CA LEU A 191 4.43 10.33 -6.81
C LEU A 191 3.95 9.28 -5.80
N ILE A 192 4.87 8.46 -5.33
CA ILE A 192 4.66 7.64 -4.13
C ILE A 192 5.64 8.14 -3.08
N ILE A 193 5.12 8.61 -1.97
CA ILE A 193 5.90 9.15 -0.86
C ILE A 193 5.56 8.35 0.39
N LYS A 194 6.57 7.72 0.97
CA LYS A 194 6.38 7.06 2.25
C LYS A 194 6.35 8.10 3.37
N ALA A 195 5.34 8.00 4.25
CA ALA A 195 5.27 8.86 5.41
C ALA A 195 6.46 8.58 6.34
N THR A 196 7.40 9.52 6.39
CA THR A 196 8.56 9.53 7.28
C THR A 196 8.44 10.70 8.24
N ASP A 197 9.39 10.83 9.18
CA ASP A 197 9.45 11.99 10.07
C ASP A 197 9.70 13.32 9.33
N GLN A 198 10.14 13.26 8.07
CA GLN A 198 10.35 14.41 7.19
C GLN A 198 9.04 15.02 6.68
N LEU A 199 7.95 14.24 6.64
CA LEU A 199 6.64 14.66 6.15
C LEU A 199 5.61 14.58 7.28
N ASN A 200 5.12 15.71 7.73
CA ASN A 200 4.09 15.85 8.77
C ASN A 200 2.69 15.40 8.30
N ARG A 201 2.59 14.29 7.58
CA ARG A 201 1.37 13.61 7.10
C ARG A 201 0.58 14.29 5.98
N VAL A 202 0.90 15.50 5.58
CA VAL A 202 0.18 16.21 4.52
C VAL A 202 1.19 16.75 3.51
N VAL A 203 0.94 16.49 2.22
CA VAL A 203 1.66 17.10 1.10
C VAL A 203 0.74 18.19 0.57
N ASP A 204 0.90 19.42 1.06
CA ASP A 204 0.02 20.55 0.77
C ASP A 204 0.62 21.56 -0.21
N GLU A 205 1.93 21.56 -0.44
CA GLU A 205 2.63 22.50 -1.32
C GLU A 205 3.51 21.78 -2.35
N LEU A 206 2.91 20.85 -3.12
CA LEU A 206 3.63 20.25 -4.24
C LEU A 206 3.73 21.23 -5.40
N ASN A 207 4.93 21.56 -5.82
CA ASN A 207 5.19 22.45 -6.95
C ASN A 207 6.28 21.92 -7.88
N ALA A 208 6.34 22.45 -9.10
CA ALA A 208 7.32 22.07 -10.09
C ALA A 208 7.51 23.19 -11.13
N ASP A 209 8.67 23.22 -11.75
CA ASP A 209 8.90 24.04 -12.93
C ASP A 209 8.40 23.31 -14.17
N VAL A 210 7.54 23.94 -14.95
CA VAL A 210 6.99 23.36 -16.19
C VAL A 210 7.40 24.19 -17.40
N SER A 211 8.00 23.55 -18.40
CA SER A 211 8.43 24.16 -19.64
C SER A 211 7.72 23.53 -20.84
N SER A 212 7.31 24.34 -21.80
CA SER A 212 6.69 23.86 -23.03
C SER A 212 7.74 23.52 -24.08
N TYR A 213 7.53 22.43 -24.79
CA TYR A 213 8.24 22.19 -26.04
C TYR A 213 7.61 23.02 -27.15
N VAL A 214 8.45 23.68 -27.89
CA VAL A 214 8.08 24.46 -29.09
C VAL A 214 8.97 24.09 -30.24
N THR A 215 8.48 24.25 -31.46
CA THR A 215 9.33 24.02 -32.63
C THR A 215 10.33 25.17 -32.74
N SER A 216 11.59 24.88 -32.50
CA SER A 216 12.69 25.86 -32.55
C SER A 216 13.58 25.67 -33.76
N TYR A 217 14.12 26.77 -34.29
CA TYR A 217 15.05 26.74 -35.41
C TYR A 217 16.42 26.19 -34.97
N THR A 218 16.95 25.23 -35.70
CA THR A 218 18.21 24.55 -35.32
C THR A 218 19.47 25.30 -35.77
N GLY A 219 19.34 26.45 -36.44
CA GLY A 219 20.45 27.18 -37.01
C GLY A 219 20.79 26.83 -38.47
N THR A 220 20.20 25.76 -39.00
CA THR A 220 20.36 25.34 -40.40
C THR A 220 19.08 25.65 -41.19
N PRO A 221 19.17 26.31 -42.39
CA PRO A 221 17.98 26.62 -43.18
C PRO A 221 17.10 25.39 -43.42
N GLY A 222 15.82 25.53 -43.11
CA GLY A 222 14.80 24.49 -43.31
C GLY A 222 14.76 23.41 -42.23
N THR A 223 15.58 23.48 -41.19
CA THR A 223 15.59 22.49 -40.10
C THR A 223 15.01 23.04 -38.80
N TRP A 224 14.12 22.29 -38.21
CA TRP A 224 13.40 22.61 -36.99
C TRP A 224 13.38 21.40 -36.05
N SER A 225 13.47 21.61 -34.76
CA SER A 225 13.34 20.56 -33.76
C SER A 225 12.43 21.00 -32.62
N GLU A 226 11.76 20.07 -31.99
CA GLU A 226 11.06 20.32 -30.74
C GLU A 226 12.08 20.46 -29.61
N ALA A 227 12.06 21.57 -28.94
CA ALA A 227 12.91 21.87 -27.78
C ALA A 227 12.22 22.84 -26.84
N VAL A 228 12.66 22.85 -25.60
CA VAL A 228 12.33 23.92 -24.67
C VAL A 228 13.05 25.18 -25.16
N SER A 229 12.29 26.24 -25.39
CA SER A 229 12.86 27.52 -25.87
C SER A 229 12.35 28.70 -25.04
N SER A 230 13.29 29.57 -24.68
CA SER A 230 12.99 30.90 -24.12
C SER A 230 13.04 32.00 -25.18
N ASN A 231 13.25 31.65 -26.47
CA ASN A 231 13.31 32.57 -27.54
C ASN A 231 11.90 33.10 -27.88
N PRO A 232 11.63 34.41 -27.78
CA PRO A 232 10.31 34.98 -28.08
C PRO A 232 9.82 34.70 -29.50
N ALA A 233 10.71 34.56 -30.48
CA ALA A 233 10.35 34.23 -31.86
C ALA A 233 9.76 32.82 -32.00
N ASP A 234 10.30 31.83 -31.28
CA ASP A 234 9.78 30.50 -31.27
C ASP A 234 8.41 30.41 -30.60
N LEU A 235 8.23 31.12 -29.49
CA LEU A 235 6.95 31.23 -28.76
C LEU A 235 5.88 31.90 -29.62
N PHE A 236 6.23 33.06 -30.28
CA PHE A 236 5.32 33.75 -31.17
C PHE A 236 4.86 32.86 -32.34
N ARG A 237 5.78 32.13 -32.95
CA ARG A 237 5.47 31.21 -34.01
C ARG A 237 4.54 30.07 -33.52
N HIS A 238 4.79 29.53 -32.34
CA HIS A 238 3.97 28.46 -31.76
C HIS A 238 2.52 28.87 -31.54
N VAL A 239 2.29 30.12 -31.18
CA VAL A 239 0.94 30.69 -30.99
C VAL A 239 0.19 30.90 -32.32
N LEU A 240 0.94 31.09 -33.44
CA LEU A 240 0.36 31.36 -34.75
C LEU A 240 0.08 30.08 -35.58
N GLN A 241 0.52 28.92 -35.12
CA GLN A 241 0.26 27.63 -35.75
C GLN A 241 -1.00 26.96 -35.20
#